data_c26772c00adaacc7a7bdfd2e51a52afc
#
_entry.id   c26772c00adaacc7a7bdfd2e51a52afc
#
_cell.length_a   1.000
_cell.length_b   1.000
_cell.length_c   1.000
_cell.angle_alpha   90.00
_cell.angle_beta   90.00
_cell.angle_gamma   90.00
#
_symmetry.space_group_name_H-M   'P 1'
#
loop_
_entity.id
_entity.type
_entity.pdbx_description
1 polymer ?
#
loop_
_entity_poly.entity_id
_entity_poly.type
_entity_poly.pdbx_seq_one_letter_code
_entity_poly.pdbx_strand_id
1 'polypeptide(L)'
;MYKLKHSQFAFAALLLLIGTITLGTPATVRGQGPSIEPPLGDVAFEIVGQVRNPTATTSNQYGYLSNINGLSLDQVFSFSPHNESQALFTFFTEAESTQVINNGNLRVVNRTGTTTIYYDVTHGDFADPDSFRDGTPLLVMSLRQQVILDLVEGTFTATNVNTVVSVEPIVGVRLAKIGDQFRTSISGRGNTTGTPAMFVIAGYTVAVDK
;
A
#
# COMPACT_ATOMS: atom_id res chain seq x y z
N MET A 1 76.46 33.14 -47.38
CA MET A 1 76.22 32.49 -46.12
C MET A 1 75.42 33.46 -45.25
N TYR A 2 74.10 33.52 -45.37
CA TYR A 2 73.26 34.45 -44.65
C TYR A 2 72.23 33.64 -43.80
N LYS A 3 72.28 33.88 -42.48
CA LYS A 3 71.34 33.30 -41.54
C LYS A 3 70.14 34.24 -41.44
N LEU A 4 68.95 33.73 -41.81
CA LEU A 4 67.69 34.40 -41.52
C LEU A 4 67.20 34.06 -40.10
N LYS A 5 66.92 35.08 -39.28
CA LYS A 5 66.22 34.99 -37.98
C LYS A 5 64.72 35.00 -38.22
N HIS A 6 64.05 33.93 -37.79
CA HIS A 6 62.61 33.94 -37.75
C HIS A 6 62.11 34.49 -36.39
N SER A 7 61.38 35.54 -36.50
CA SER A 7 60.62 36.15 -35.41
C SER A 7 59.33 35.31 -35.12
N GLN A 8 59.22 34.83 -33.91
CA GLN A 8 57.99 34.16 -33.46
C GLN A 8 56.98 35.18 -32.93
N PHE A 9 55.84 35.30 -33.61
CA PHE A 9 54.68 36.00 -33.10
C PHE A 9 53.85 35.07 -32.19
N ALA A 10 53.79 35.39 -30.90
CA ALA A 10 52.92 34.73 -29.94
C ALA A 10 51.51 35.28 -30.12
N PHE A 11 50.58 34.45 -30.60
CA PHE A 11 49.16 34.71 -30.58
C PHE A 11 48.62 34.26 -29.22
N ALA A 12 48.22 35.21 -28.37
CA ALA A 12 47.47 34.96 -27.17
C ALA A 12 46.00 34.70 -27.54
N ALA A 13 45.57 33.45 -27.50
CA ALA A 13 44.17 33.09 -27.64
C ALA A 13 43.45 33.30 -26.29
N LEU A 14 42.62 34.33 -26.21
CA LEU A 14 41.72 34.57 -25.09
C LEU A 14 40.51 33.61 -25.19
N LEU A 15 40.51 32.51 -24.41
CA LEU A 15 39.39 31.59 -24.30
C LEU A 15 38.31 32.25 -23.44
N LEU A 16 37.26 32.75 -24.07
CA LEU A 16 36.01 33.19 -23.40
C LEU A 16 35.24 31.94 -22.96
N LEU A 17 35.29 31.62 -21.66
CA LEU A 17 34.48 30.55 -21.05
C LEU A 17 33.06 31.09 -20.86
N ILE A 18 32.15 30.81 -21.83
CA ILE A 18 30.73 31.05 -21.69
C ILE A 18 30.14 29.95 -20.81
N GLY A 19 30.04 30.22 -19.52
CA GLY A 19 29.30 29.34 -18.61
C GLY A 19 27.82 29.33 -18.96
N THR A 20 27.33 28.27 -19.57
CA THR A 20 25.89 28.03 -19.72
C THR A 20 25.29 27.73 -18.35
N ILE A 21 24.64 28.72 -17.76
CA ILE A 21 23.76 28.52 -16.61
C ILE A 21 22.56 27.75 -17.12
N THR A 22 22.53 26.44 -16.93
CA THR A 22 21.32 25.65 -17.09
C THR A 22 20.37 26.04 -15.96
N LEU A 23 19.45 26.95 -16.27
CA LEU A 23 18.27 27.16 -15.44
C LEU A 23 17.52 25.83 -15.37
N GLY A 24 17.74 25.08 -14.27
CA GLY A 24 16.95 23.89 -13.97
C GLY A 24 15.47 24.30 -14.02
N THR A 25 14.71 23.68 -14.91
CA THR A 25 13.26 23.81 -14.90
C THR A 25 12.77 23.44 -13.50
N PRO A 26 12.00 24.31 -12.81
CA PRO A 26 11.43 23.94 -11.53
C PRO A 26 10.64 22.66 -11.75
N ALA A 27 10.95 21.62 -10.97
CA ALA A 27 10.14 20.41 -10.92
C ALA A 27 8.70 20.89 -10.68
N THR A 28 7.83 20.66 -11.65
CA THR A 28 6.40 20.93 -11.51
C THR A 28 5.96 20.08 -10.33
N VAL A 29 5.74 20.70 -9.18
CA VAL A 29 4.99 20.09 -8.09
C VAL A 29 3.62 19.81 -8.69
N ARG A 30 3.39 18.53 -9.04
CA ARG A 30 2.06 18.08 -9.47
C ARG A 30 1.12 18.49 -8.35
N GLY A 31 0.22 19.43 -8.64
CA GLY A 31 -0.74 19.94 -7.68
C GLY A 31 -1.42 18.76 -7.00
N GLN A 32 -1.34 18.72 -5.67
CA GLN A 32 -2.00 17.69 -4.90
C GLN A 32 -3.50 17.92 -5.09
N GLY A 33 -4.19 17.02 -5.81
CA GLY A 33 -5.64 17.04 -5.95
C GLY A 33 -6.32 17.01 -4.57
N PRO A 34 -7.62 17.34 -4.48
CA PRO A 34 -8.35 17.29 -3.22
C PRO A 34 -8.21 15.90 -2.61
N SER A 35 -8.07 15.86 -1.28
CA SER A 35 -7.96 14.63 -0.50
C SER A 35 -9.31 14.31 0.12
N ILE A 36 -9.75 13.07 0.03
CA ILE A 36 -10.89 12.55 0.81
C ILE A 36 -10.31 11.95 2.09
N GLU A 37 -9.82 12.82 2.98
CA GLU A 37 -9.28 12.36 4.25
C GLU A 37 -10.41 12.23 5.26
N PRO A 38 -10.62 11.03 5.85
CA PRO A 38 -11.57 10.89 6.94
C PRO A 38 -11.09 11.71 8.14
N PRO A 39 -12.01 12.28 8.94
CA PRO A 39 -11.67 12.86 10.22
C PRO A 39 -10.97 11.84 11.12
N LEU A 40 -10.11 12.30 12.03
CA LEU A 40 -9.45 11.43 13.01
C LEU A 40 -10.51 10.72 13.86
N GLY A 41 -10.36 9.41 14.00
CA GLY A 41 -11.30 8.54 14.73
C GLY A 41 -12.46 8.02 13.89
N ASP A 42 -12.69 8.58 12.70
CA ASP A 42 -13.74 8.07 11.80
C ASP A 42 -13.25 6.88 10.97
N VAL A 43 -14.21 6.07 10.54
CA VAL A 43 -13.94 4.94 9.63
C VAL A 43 -13.51 5.49 8.29
N ALA A 44 -12.30 5.12 7.87
CA ALA A 44 -11.74 5.48 6.58
C ALA A 44 -12.22 4.52 5.48
N PHE A 45 -12.14 3.22 5.75
CA PHE A 45 -12.59 2.16 4.85
C PHE A 45 -12.87 0.86 5.62
N GLU A 46 -13.68 0.01 5.02
CA GLU A 46 -13.98 -1.34 5.50
C GLU A 46 -13.44 -2.36 4.51
N ILE A 47 -13.04 -3.53 5.01
CA ILE A 47 -12.43 -4.59 4.23
C ILE A 47 -13.15 -5.91 4.39
N VAL A 48 -13.18 -6.70 3.32
CA VAL A 48 -13.57 -8.11 3.28
C VAL A 48 -12.49 -8.87 2.53
N GLY A 49 -12.09 -10.04 3.04
CA GLY A 49 -10.99 -10.74 2.41
C GLY A 49 -10.70 -12.11 2.99
N GLN A 50 -9.51 -12.58 2.66
CA GLN A 50 -8.97 -13.86 3.10
C GLN A 50 -7.52 -13.70 3.57
N VAL A 51 -7.09 -14.66 4.40
CA VAL A 51 -5.69 -14.83 4.80
C VAL A 51 -5.21 -16.20 4.39
N ARG A 52 -4.04 -16.23 3.74
CA ARG A 52 -3.29 -17.46 3.45
C ARG A 52 -1.89 -17.32 4.08
N ASN A 53 -1.44 -18.35 4.72
CA ASN A 53 -0.09 -18.43 5.26
C ASN A 53 0.76 -19.36 4.36
N PRO A 54 1.53 -18.82 3.40
CA PRO A 54 2.35 -19.64 2.49
C PRO A 54 3.40 -20.46 3.23
N THR A 55 3.93 -19.94 4.32
CA THR A 55 4.88 -20.61 5.21
C THR A 55 4.47 -20.44 6.68
N ALA A 56 5.23 -21.02 7.60
CA ALA A 56 5.01 -20.86 9.04
C ALA A 56 5.24 -19.41 9.53
N THR A 57 6.01 -18.63 8.79
CA THR A 57 6.38 -17.25 9.17
C THR A 57 5.75 -16.18 8.30
N THR A 58 5.26 -16.50 7.11
CA THR A 58 4.69 -15.53 6.17
C THR A 58 3.18 -15.59 6.15
N SER A 59 2.55 -14.45 5.88
CA SER A 59 1.11 -14.29 5.80
C SER A 59 0.75 -13.33 4.68
N ASN A 60 -0.10 -13.79 3.75
CA ASN A 60 -0.71 -12.95 2.73
C ASN A 60 -2.17 -12.73 3.11
N GLN A 61 -2.59 -11.47 3.14
CA GLN A 61 -3.98 -11.06 3.37
C GLN A 61 -4.42 -10.29 2.13
N TYR A 62 -5.53 -10.65 1.56
CA TYR A 62 -6.00 -10.10 0.29
C TYR A 62 -7.51 -10.04 0.25
N GLY A 63 -8.03 -9.14 -0.55
CA GLY A 63 -9.47 -8.93 -0.68
C GLY A 63 -9.78 -7.55 -1.24
N TYR A 64 -10.93 -7.04 -0.86
CA TYR A 64 -11.44 -5.78 -1.40
C TYR A 64 -11.94 -4.85 -0.29
N LEU A 65 -12.09 -3.57 -0.66
CA LEU A 65 -12.71 -2.57 0.19
C LEU A 65 -14.21 -2.57 -0.07
N SER A 66 -14.98 -2.83 0.98
CA SER A 66 -16.45 -2.86 0.90
C SER A 66 -17.07 -1.49 1.11
N ASN A 67 -16.33 -0.56 1.71
CA ASN A 67 -16.72 0.83 1.92
C ASN A 67 -15.48 1.72 1.96
N ILE A 68 -15.57 2.93 1.40
CA ILE A 68 -14.56 3.99 1.50
C ILE A 68 -15.28 5.28 1.86
N ASN A 69 -14.89 5.90 2.98
CA ASN A 69 -15.46 7.16 3.41
C ASN A 69 -15.35 8.22 2.31
N GLY A 70 -16.46 8.89 2.02
CA GLY A 70 -16.54 9.90 0.97
C GLY A 70 -16.80 9.38 -0.45
N LEU A 71 -16.88 8.05 -0.65
CA LEU A 71 -17.30 7.45 -1.91
C LEU A 71 -18.67 6.76 -1.76
N SER A 72 -19.48 6.82 -2.82
CA SER A 72 -20.72 6.04 -2.92
C SER A 72 -20.43 4.59 -3.33
N LEU A 73 -21.38 3.68 -3.11
CA LEU A 73 -21.23 2.28 -3.54
C LEU A 73 -20.93 2.13 -5.03
N ASP A 74 -21.54 2.94 -5.89
CA ASP A 74 -21.30 2.93 -7.35
C ASP A 74 -19.89 3.45 -7.73
N GLN A 75 -19.17 4.06 -6.78
CA GLN A 75 -17.77 4.46 -6.94
C GLN A 75 -16.80 3.41 -6.38
N VAL A 76 -17.30 2.52 -5.50
CA VAL A 76 -16.51 1.42 -4.90
C VAL A 76 -16.69 0.13 -5.69
N PHE A 77 -17.83 -0.06 -6.34
CA PHE A 77 -18.15 -1.25 -7.13
C PHE A 77 -18.63 -0.88 -8.53
N SER A 78 -18.28 -1.69 -9.51
CA SER A 78 -18.72 -1.51 -10.90
C SER A 78 -20.22 -1.78 -11.06
N PHE A 79 -20.71 -2.86 -10.44
CA PHE A 79 -22.09 -3.34 -10.55
C PHE A 79 -22.51 -4.13 -9.30
N SER A 80 -23.77 -4.54 -9.26
CA SER A 80 -24.29 -5.55 -8.31
C SER A 80 -24.05 -6.98 -8.85
N PRO A 81 -23.73 -7.98 -8.00
CA PRO A 81 -23.61 -7.88 -6.53
C PRO A 81 -22.32 -7.18 -6.11
N HIS A 82 -22.35 -6.54 -4.93
CA HIS A 82 -21.18 -5.83 -4.37
C HIS A 82 -20.25 -6.84 -3.66
N ASN A 83 -19.45 -7.54 -4.44
CA ASN A 83 -18.49 -8.55 -3.97
C ASN A 83 -17.14 -8.38 -4.68
N GLU A 84 -16.23 -9.32 -4.48
CA GLU A 84 -14.87 -9.28 -5.05
C GLU A 84 -14.86 -9.10 -6.57
N SER A 85 -15.80 -9.76 -7.27
CA SER A 85 -15.85 -9.73 -8.75
C SER A 85 -16.35 -8.40 -9.33
N GLN A 86 -16.72 -7.44 -8.49
CA GLN A 86 -17.20 -6.12 -8.90
C GLN A 86 -16.49 -4.97 -8.16
N ALA A 87 -15.65 -5.30 -7.18
CA ALA A 87 -14.94 -4.31 -6.38
C ALA A 87 -13.85 -3.60 -7.22
N LEU A 88 -13.87 -2.28 -7.21
CA LEU A 88 -12.87 -1.43 -7.88
C LEU A 88 -11.64 -1.16 -7.01
N PHE A 89 -11.71 -1.46 -5.72
CA PHE A 89 -10.62 -1.25 -4.77
C PHE A 89 -10.29 -2.58 -4.11
N THR A 90 -9.11 -3.09 -4.41
CA THR A 90 -8.57 -4.31 -3.83
C THR A 90 -7.44 -3.99 -2.86
N PHE A 91 -7.06 -4.95 -2.03
CA PHE A 91 -5.89 -4.82 -1.19
C PHE A 91 -5.08 -6.12 -1.17
N PHE A 92 -3.78 -5.96 -0.99
CA PHE A 92 -2.87 -7.07 -0.75
C PHE A 92 -1.89 -6.69 0.36
N THR A 93 -1.74 -7.59 1.34
CA THR A 93 -0.81 -7.44 2.47
C THR A 93 0.16 -8.60 2.47
N GLU A 94 1.44 -8.30 2.47
CA GLU A 94 2.52 -9.25 2.68
C GLU A 94 3.14 -8.98 4.04
N ALA A 95 3.13 -9.99 4.91
CA ALA A 95 3.60 -9.85 6.28
C ALA A 95 4.47 -11.03 6.71
N GLU A 96 5.48 -10.73 7.54
CA GLU A 96 6.38 -11.72 8.13
C GLU A 96 6.30 -11.67 9.65
N SER A 97 6.28 -12.84 10.28
CA SER A 97 6.21 -12.99 11.73
C SER A 97 7.56 -12.65 12.34
N THR A 98 7.55 -11.68 13.25
CA THR A 98 8.74 -11.25 14.02
C THR A 98 8.80 -11.89 15.40
N GLN A 99 7.63 -12.28 15.94
CA GLN A 99 7.52 -12.90 17.25
C GLN A 99 6.27 -13.77 17.32
N VAL A 100 6.38 -14.92 18.00
CA VAL A 100 5.25 -15.81 18.31
C VAL A 100 5.29 -16.13 19.80
N ILE A 101 4.17 -15.95 20.48
CA ILE A 101 3.97 -16.27 21.89
C ILE A 101 2.82 -17.26 21.97
N ASN A 102 3.03 -18.41 22.64
CA ASN A 102 1.99 -19.39 22.93
C ASN A 102 1.62 -19.28 24.42
N ASN A 103 0.33 -19.13 24.70
CA ASN A 103 -0.20 -19.04 26.04
C ASN A 103 -1.47 -19.90 26.15
N GLY A 104 -1.28 -21.17 26.46
CA GLY A 104 -2.38 -22.16 26.49
C GLY A 104 -3.04 -22.27 25.12
N ASN A 105 -4.33 -21.98 25.06
CA ASN A 105 -5.11 -22.02 23.83
C ASN A 105 -4.95 -20.76 22.94
N LEU A 106 -4.24 -19.75 23.43
CA LEU A 106 -4.02 -18.52 22.67
C LEU A 106 -2.62 -18.52 22.07
N ARG A 107 -2.55 -18.08 20.80
CA ARG A 107 -1.30 -17.76 20.12
C ARG A 107 -1.32 -16.30 19.72
N VAL A 108 -0.31 -15.56 20.19
CA VAL A 108 -0.11 -14.16 19.78
C VAL A 108 1.03 -14.11 18.77
N VAL A 109 0.78 -13.52 17.61
CA VAL A 109 1.76 -13.37 16.53
C VAL A 109 1.92 -11.91 16.22
N ASN A 110 3.13 -11.39 16.37
CA ASN A 110 3.50 -10.06 15.89
C ASN A 110 4.14 -10.18 14.50
N ARG A 111 3.76 -9.28 13.59
CA ARG A 111 4.23 -9.24 12.21
C ARG A 111 4.59 -7.83 11.78
N THR A 112 5.47 -7.74 10.79
CA THR A 112 5.74 -6.53 10.02
C THR A 112 5.60 -6.83 8.54
N GLY A 113 5.38 -5.78 7.73
CA GLY A 113 5.23 -5.99 6.30
C GLY A 113 4.72 -4.75 5.56
N THR A 114 4.02 -4.99 4.48
CA THR A 114 3.45 -3.95 3.63
C THR A 114 2.00 -4.27 3.31
N THR A 115 1.14 -3.26 3.39
CA THR A 115 -0.23 -3.31 2.86
C THR A 115 -0.33 -2.33 1.71
N THR A 116 -0.83 -2.79 0.56
CA THR A 116 -1.09 -1.95 -0.61
C THR A 116 -2.57 -2.01 -0.97
N ILE A 117 -3.18 -0.84 -1.21
CA ILE A 117 -4.50 -0.71 -1.80
C ILE A 117 -4.31 -0.38 -3.28
N TYR A 118 -5.07 -1.06 -4.12
CA TYR A 118 -5.03 -0.93 -5.57
C TYR A 118 -6.38 -0.42 -6.10
N TYR A 119 -6.34 0.27 -7.23
CA TYR A 119 -7.50 0.47 -8.08
C TYR A 119 -7.45 -0.55 -9.20
N ASP A 120 -8.46 -1.38 -9.27
CA ASP A 120 -8.49 -2.51 -10.17
C ASP A 120 -9.83 -2.62 -10.89
N VAL A 121 -9.81 -2.44 -12.20
CA VAL A 121 -10.99 -2.58 -13.08
C VAL A 121 -11.15 -4.01 -13.60
N THR A 122 -10.17 -4.88 -13.36
CA THR A 122 -10.22 -6.30 -13.74
C THR A 122 -10.83 -7.15 -12.65
N HIS A 123 -10.91 -6.59 -11.45
CA HIS A 123 -11.48 -7.17 -10.23
C HIS A 123 -10.70 -8.36 -9.68
N GLY A 124 -10.88 -8.62 -8.39
CA GLY A 124 -10.24 -9.75 -7.71
C GLY A 124 -11.04 -11.05 -7.82
N ASP A 125 -10.32 -12.17 -7.70
CA ASP A 125 -10.90 -13.51 -7.60
C ASP A 125 -10.25 -14.24 -6.41
N PHE A 126 -11.05 -14.69 -5.45
CA PHE A 126 -10.54 -15.47 -4.32
C PHE A 126 -9.96 -16.83 -4.69
N ALA A 127 -10.24 -17.35 -5.89
CA ALA A 127 -9.57 -18.53 -6.42
C ALA A 127 -8.13 -18.23 -6.86
N ASP A 128 -7.85 -16.98 -7.25
CA ASP A 128 -6.52 -16.48 -7.59
C ASP A 128 -6.13 -15.30 -6.68
N PRO A 129 -5.45 -15.53 -5.54
CA PRO A 129 -5.06 -14.49 -4.61
C PRO A 129 -4.22 -13.36 -5.22
N ASP A 130 -3.43 -13.66 -6.25
CA ASP A 130 -2.56 -12.68 -6.88
C ASP A 130 -3.35 -11.65 -7.70
N SER A 131 -4.57 -11.98 -8.13
CA SER A 131 -5.48 -11.05 -8.84
C SER A 131 -5.80 -9.80 -8.02
N PHE A 132 -5.73 -9.85 -6.68
CA PHE A 132 -5.97 -8.69 -5.82
C PHE A 132 -4.85 -7.65 -5.82
N ARG A 133 -3.76 -7.86 -6.56
CA ARG A 133 -2.62 -6.93 -6.72
C ARG A 133 -2.29 -6.59 -8.17
N ASP A 134 -3.16 -6.96 -9.12
CA ASP A 134 -2.97 -6.67 -10.54
C ASP A 134 -3.31 -5.22 -10.92
N GLY A 135 -4.04 -4.53 -10.05
CA GLY A 135 -4.46 -3.14 -10.24
C GLY A 135 -3.33 -2.12 -10.09
N THR A 136 -3.67 -0.86 -10.28
CA THR A 136 -2.76 0.28 -10.06
C THR A 136 -2.61 0.56 -8.56
N PRO A 137 -1.41 0.53 -7.98
CA PRO A 137 -1.21 0.89 -6.57
C PRO A 137 -1.62 2.33 -6.30
N LEU A 138 -2.52 2.52 -5.32
CA LEU A 138 -2.98 3.85 -4.88
C LEU A 138 -2.37 4.26 -3.55
N LEU A 139 -2.23 3.31 -2.64
CA LEU A 139 -1.82 3.56 -1.28
C LEU A 139 -0.91 2.41 -0.83
N VAL A 140 0.35 2.73 -0.56
CA VAL A 140 1.31 1.77 0.00
C VAL A 140 1.59 2.16 1.44
N MET A 141 1.49 1.21 2.35
CA MET A 141 1.63 1.43 3.79
C MET A 141 2.59 0.42 4.41
N SER A 142 3.47 0.89 5.28
CA SER A 142 4.22 0.00 6.16
C SER A 142 3.31 -0.53 7.25
N LEU A 143 3.38 -1.84 7.51
CA LEU A 143 2.51 -2.58 8.42
C LEU A 143 3.23 -2.98 9.70
N ARG A 144 2.55 -2.79 10.83
CA ARG A 144 2.80 -3.49 12.09
C ARG A 144 1.49 -4.15 12.51
N GLN A 145 1.52 -5.46 12.75
CA GLN A 145 0.34 -6.26 13.05
C GLN A 145 0.54 -7.07 14.32
N GLN A 146 -0.50 -7.16 15.13
CA GLN A 146 -0.64 -8.16 16.18
C GLN A 146 -1.89 -9.01 15.90
N VAL A 147 -1.72 -10.33 15.90
CA VAL A 147 -2.79 -11.31 15.76
C VAL A 147 -2.93 -12.08 17.07
N ILE A 148 -4.15 -12.23 17.55
CA ILE A 148 -4.50 -13.09 18.69
C ILE A 148 -5.41 -14.18 18.16
N LEU A 149 -4.88 -15.41 18.09
CA LEU A 149 -5.55 -16.59 17.56
C LEU A 149 -5.99 -17.49 18.73
N ASP A 150 -7.28 -17.83 18.76
CA ASP A 150 -7.82 -18.91 19.57
C ASP A 150 -7.65 -20.22 18.81
N LEU A 151 -6.81 -21.12 19.35
CA LEU A 151 -6.47 -22.39 18.73
C LEU A 151 -7.60 -23.43 18.83
N VAL A 152 -8.53 -23.25 19.77
CA VAL A 152 -9.67 -24.16 19.98
C VAL A 152 -10.81 -23.80 19.04
N GLU A 153 -11.17 -22.51 19.02
CA GLU A 153 -12.28 -22.02 18.20
C GLU A 153 -11.90 -21.77 16.74
N GLY A 154 -10.60 -21.70 16.43
CA GLY A 154 -10.12 -21.35 15.10
C GLY A 154 -10.49 -19.93 14.68
N THR A 155 -10.72 -19.04 15.66
CA THR A 155 -11.02 -17.62 15.44
C THR A 155 -9.82 -16.77 15.77
N PHE A 156 -9.74 -15.58 15.19
CA PHE A 156 -8.71 -14.61 15.56
C PHE A 156 -9.22 -13.18 15.46
N THR A 157 -8.54 -12.32 16.19
CA THR A 157 -8.58 -10.87 16.00
C THR A 157 -7.20 -10.37 15.63
N ALA A 158 -7.13 -9.34 14.79
CA ALA A 158 -5.88 -8.69 14.46
C ALA A 158 -6.06 -7.17 14.54
N THR A 159 -4.99 -6.53 15.00
CA THR A 159 -4.86 -5.07 14.94
C THR A 159 -3.66 -4.74 14.07
N ASN A 160 -3.93 -3.99 13.01
CA ASN A 160 -2.90 -3.44 12.14
C ASN A 160 -2.70 -1.95 12.47
N VAL A 161 -1.45 -1.52 12.51
CA VAL A 161 -1.07 -0.12 12.43
C VAL A 161 -0.35 0.05 11.09
N ASN A 162 -0.94 0.83 10.22
CA ASN A 162 -0.44 1.10 8.89
C ASN A 162 0.01 2.56 8.80
N THR A 163 1.25 2.81 8.34
CA THR A 163 1.75 4.15 8.07
C THR A 163 1.94 4.33 6.57
N VAL A 164 1.34 5.37 6.01
CA VAL A 164 1.38 5.65 4.57
C VAL A 164 2.78 6.05 4.14
N VAL A 165 3.33 5.33 3.16
CA VAL A 165 4.67 5.58 2.59
C VAL A 165 4.62 6.04 1.13
N SER A 166 3.56 5.71 0.41
CA SER A 166 3.31 6.19 -0.95
C SER A 166 1.81 6.37 -1.19
N VAL A 167 1.48 7.39 -1.98
CA VAL A 167 0.10 7.73 -2.34
C VAL A 167 0.07 8.19 -3.80
N GLU A 168 -0.82 7.60 -4.59
CA GLU A 168 -1.14 8.03 -5.95
C GLU A 168 -2.60 8.51 -6.01
N PRO A 169 -2.89 9.59 -6.74
CA PRO A 169 -4.26 10.06 -6.89
C PRO A 169 -5.04 9.18 -7.87
N ILE A 170 -6.29 8.91 -7.55
CA ILE A 170 -7.25 8.36 -8.50
C ILE A 170 -8.21 9.46 -8.96
N VAL A 171 -8.33 9.67 -10.28
CA VAL A 171 -9.20 10.72 -10.86
C VAL A 171 -8.98 12.09 -10.17
N GLY A 172 -7.73 12.39 -9.77
CA GLY A 172 -7.36 13.63 -9.09
C GLY A 172 -7.67 13.68 -7.60
N VAL A 173 -8.18 12.60 -7.00
CA VAL A 173 -8.48 12.50 -5.57
C VAL A 173 -7.48 11.57 -4.88
N ARG A 174 -7.08 11.91 -3.66
CA ARG A 174 -6.21 11.07 -2.82
C ARG A 174 -6.98 10.53 -1.63
N LEU A 175 -6.70 9.26 -1.28
CA LEU A 175 -7.30 8.61 -0.11
C LEU A 175 -6.60 8.99 1.20
N ALA A 176 -5.36 9.47 1.13
CA ALA A 176 -4.53 9.79 2.28
C ALA A 176 -3.33 10.68 1.88
N LYS A 177 -2.50 11.05 2.84
CA LYS A 177 -1.18 11.68 2.65
C LYS A 177 -0.06 10.77 3.16
N ILE A 178 1.15 10.99 2.66
CA ILE A 178 2.35 10.32 3.20
C ILE A 178 2.52 10.73 4.67
N GLY A 179 2.72 9.73 5.54
CA GLY A 179 2.83 9.90 6.98
C GLY A 179 1.55 9.65 7.75
N ASP A 180 0.38 9.72 7.11
CA ASP A 180 -0.89 9.38 7.77
C ASP A 180 -0.85 7.97 8.35
N GLN A 181 -1.51 7.79 9.49
CA GLN A 181 -1.61 6.50 10.14
C GLN A 181 -3.04 6.02 10.21
N PHE A 182 -3.20 4.73 9.98
CA PHE A 182 -4.46 4.02 10.05
C PHE A 182 -4.35 2.84 11.02
N ARG A 183 -5.41 2.64 11.81
CA ARG A 183 -5.58 1.43 12.60
C ARG A 183 -6.70 0.59 12.01
N THR A 184 -6.39 -0.65 11.61
CA THR A 184 -7.38 -1.61 11.13
C THR A 184 -7.64 -2.64 12.22
N SER A 185 -8.90 -2.82 12.57
CA SER A 185 -9.39 -3.90 13.42
C SER A 185 -9.98 -4.98 12.55
N ILE A 186 -9.45 -6.19 12.65
CA ILE A 186 -9.84 -7.33 11.82
C ILE A 186 -10.33 -8.45 12.73
N SER A 187 -11.41 -9.09 12.33
CA SER A 187 -11.86 -10.37 12.88
C SER A 187 -11.85 -11.42 11.79
N GLY A 188 -11.47 -12.63 12.14
CA GLY A 188 -11.42 -13.72 11.19
C GLY A 188 -11.70 -15.07 11.80
N ARG A 189 -12.12 -16.01 10.93
CA ARG A 189 -12.36 -17.40 11.29
C ARG A 189 -11.67 -18.30 10.28
N GLY A 190 -10.97 -19.30 10.79
CA GLY A 190 -10.31 -20.32 9.99
C GLY A 190 -11.29 -21.38 9.48
N ASN A 191 -11.15 -21.75 8.22
CA ASN A 191 -11.66 -23.04 7.76
C ASN A 191 -10.54 -24.07 8.02
N THR A 192 -10.67 -24.83 9.10
CA THR A 192 -9.65 -25.78 9.55
C THR A 192 -9.60 -27.06 8.70
N THR A 193 -10.50 -27.23 7.73
CA THR A 193 -10.63 -28.45 6.91
C THR A 193 -9.82 -28.43 5.60
N GLY A 194 -9.15 -27.31 5.29
CA GLY A 194 -8.33 -27.16 4.08
C GLY A 194 -6.82 -27.13 4.34
N THR A 195 -6.03 -27.56 3.34
CA THR A 195 -4.56 -27.37 3.36
C THR A 195 -4.15 -26.63 2.09
N PRO A 196 -3.60 -25.40 2.20
CA PRO A 196 -3.30 -24.64 3.42
C PRO A 196 -4.56 -24.10 4.11
N ALA A 197 -4.47 -23.90 5.44
CA ALA A 197 -5.56 -23.29 6.20
C ALA A 197 -5.86 -21.89 5.66
N MET A 198 -7.10 -21.64 5.33
CA MET A 198 -7.60 -20.38 4.81
C MET A 198 -8.51 -19.74 5.86
N PHE A 199 -8.36 -18.43 6.06
CA PHE A 199 -9.17 -17.67 6.98
C PHE A 199 -9.96 -16.61 6.21
N VAL A 200 -11.24 -16.51 6.48
CA VAL A 200 -12.07 -15.39 6.02
C VAL A 200 -11.96 -14.27 7.03
N ILE A 201 -11.81 -13.05 6.55
CA ILE A 201 -11.65 -11.84 7.36
C ILE A 201 -12.62 -10.74 6.95
N ALA A 202 -13.01 -9.96 7.93
CA ALA A 202 -13.64 -8.67 7.75
C ALA A 202 -13.12 -7.70 8.80
N GLY A 203 -13.14 -6.41 8.50
CA GLY A 203 -12.65 -5.40 9.42
C GLY A 203 -12.93 -3.99 8.94
N TYR A 204 -12.61 -3.05 9.81
CA TYR A 204 -12.70 -1.62 9.52
C TYR A 204 -11.41 -0.90 9.91
N THR A 205 -11.17 0.18 9.21
CA THR A 205 -9.96 1.00 9.37
C THR A 205 -10.37 2.40 9.79
N VAL A 206 -9.70 2.93 10.81
CA VAL A 206 -9.88 4.32 11.29
C VAL A 206 -8.60 5.12 11.08
N ALA A 207 -8.75 6.41 10.78
CA ALA A 207 -7.63 7.33 10.78
C ALA A 207 -7.24 7.66 12.23
N VAL A 208 -5.95 7.52 12.60
CA VAL A 208 -5.50 7.69 13.99
C VAL A 208 -4.47 8.80 14.18
N ASP A 209 -3.77 9.20 13.10
CA ASP A 209 -2.80 10.30 13.11
C ASP A 209 -2.61 10.86 11.70
N LYS A 210 -2.10 12.11 11.59
CA LYS A 210 -1.83 12.83 10.34
C LYS A 210 -0.50 13.55 10.40
#